data_4e3b14509b84ad687c0b8ef24e54b097
#
_entry.id   4e3b14509b84ad687c0b8ef24e54b097
#
_cell.length_a   1.000
_cell.length_b   1.000
_cell.length_c   1.000
_cell.angle_alpha   90.00
_cell.angle_beta   90.00
_cell.angle_gamma   90.00
#
_symmetry.space_group_name_H-M   'P 1'
#
loop_
_entity.id
_entity.type
_entity.pdbx_description
1 polymer ?
#
loop_
_entity_poly.entity_id
_entity_poly.type
_entity_poly.pdbx_seq_one_letter_code
_entity_poly.pdbx_strand_id
1 'polypeptide(L)'
;KANPDKEGAVNKGLICGKGKWGFDCSMLEDKLEDPFVKEDGRFREADYHEALVLVAKRCQTIGAKYGKDAIAVSISDRYTNEEAYALKKMAEVMGAKVLCMNNRANGLEKVLGFDASPNTIDELLSTNVILKVGFKDENSRVIALKMKQAAEAGAKVIDVCSCENDLGLLKEIAKAI
;
A
#
# COMPACT_ATOMS: atom_id res chain seq x y z
N LYS A 1 -13.29 -1.28 -19.68
CA LYS A 1 -13.93 -0.51 -18.59
C LYS A 1 -14.39 -1.49 -17.52
N ALA A 2 -13.84 -1.38 -16.30
CA ALA A 2 -14.33 -2.14 -15.16
C ALA A 2 -15.68 -1.57 -14.66
N ASN A 3 -16.63 -2.44 -14.36
CA ASN A 3 -17.89 -2.04 -13.73
C ASN A 3 -17.80 -2.31 -12.22
N PRO A 4 -18.31 -1.38 -11.40
CA PRO A 4 -18.33 -1.61 -9.96
C PRO A 4 -19.35 -2.68 -9.57
N ASP A 5 -19.02 -3.49 -8.58
CA ASP A 5 -19.98 -4.39 -7.95
C ASP A 5 -20.86 -3.59 -7.00
N LYS A 6 -22.15 -3.47 -7.32
CA LYS A 6 -23.14 -2.73 -6.52
C LYS A 6 -23.46 -3.41 -5.19
N GLU A 7 -23.25 -4.73 -5.12
CA GLU A 7 -23.48 -5.55 -3.94
C GLU A 7 -22.24 -5.63 -3.03
N GLY A 8 -21.11 -5.04 -3.47
CA GLY A 8 -19.87 -5.03 -2.72
C GLY A 8 -20.04 -4.46 -1.31
N ALA A 9 -19.70 -5.26 -0.30
CA ALA A 9 -19.95 -4.93 1.12
C ALA A 9 -19.21 -3.67 1.60
N VAL A 10 -18.03 -3.38 1.04
CA VAL A 10 -17.17 -2.29 1.49
C VAL A 10 -17.44 -0.99 0.73
N ASN A 11 -17.44 -1.04 -0.59
CA ASN A 11 -17.51 0.14 -1.45
C ASN A 11 -18.88 0.40 -2.08
N LYS A 12 -19.83 -0.55 -1.98
CA LYS A 12 -21.23 -0.46 -2.45
C LYS A 12 -21.36 0.17 -3.84
N GLY A 13 -20.59 -0.36 -4.76
CA GLY A 13 -20.58 0.11 -6.15
C GLY A 13 -19.74 1.37 -6.41
N LEU A 14 -19.03 1.91 -5.44
CA LEU A 14 -18.11 3.00 -5.68
C LEU A 14 -16.75 2.46 -6.12
N ILE A 15 -16.23 3.00 -7.23
CA ILE A 15 -14.92 2.68 -7.77
C ILE A 15 -14.30 3.98 -8.30
N CYS A 16 -13.06 4.23 -7.94
CA CYS A 16 -12.34 5.41 -8.41
C CYS A 16 -11.90 5.26 -9.87
N GLY A 17 -11.50 6.38 -10.50
CA GLY A 17 -11.04 6.38 -11.89
C GLY A 17 -9.89 5.40 -12.15
N LYS A 18 -8.96 5.22 -11.21
CA LYS A 18 -7.88 4.23 -11.33
C LYS A 18 -8.41 2.81 -11.38
N GLY A 19 -9.35 2.45 -10.52
CA GLY A 19 -9.98 1.13 -10.54
C GLY A 19 -10.82 0.89 -11.80
N LYS A 20 -11.43 1.95 -12.34
CA LYS A 20 -12.32 1.87 -13.51
C LYS A 20 -11.57 1.77 -14.86
N TRP A 21 -10.42 2.42 -14.94
CA TRP A 21 -9.67 2.60 -16.19
C TRP A 21 -8.21 2.14 -16.11
N GLY A 22 -7.67 1.94 -14.89
CA GLY A 22 -6.25 1.67 -14.67
C GLY A 22 -5.75 0.33 -15.24
N PHE A 23 -6.65 -0.59 -15.56
CA PHE A 23 -6.30 -1.86 -16.19
C PHE A 23 -5.75 -1.69 -17.62
N ASP A 24 -6.00 -0.56 -18.29
CA ASP A 24 -5.43 -0.28 -19.60
C ASP A 24 -3.90 -0.31 -19.57
N CYS A 25 -3.29 0.06 -18.42
CA CYS A 25 -1.84 -0.07 -18.23
C CYS A 25 -1.34 -1.52 -18.28
N SER A 26 -2.21 -2.51 -18.06
CA SER A 26 -1.87 -3.93 -18.16
C SER A 26 -1.90 -4.46 -19.59
N MET A 27 -2.44 -3.69 -20.54
CA MET A 27 -2.61 -4.04 -21.95
C MET A 27 -1.57 -3.38 -22.85
N LEU A 28 -0.51 -2.79 -22.26
CA LEU A 28 0.56 -2.19 -23.06
C LEU A 28 1.35 -3.27 -23.80
N GLU A 29 1.62 -3.04 -25.09
CA GLU A 29 2.33 -3.99 -25.95
C GLU A 29 3.83 -4.09 -25.63
N ASP A 30 4.40 -3.05 -24.98
CA ASP A 30 5.82 -2.95 -24.61
C ASP A 30 6.14 -3.46 -23.18
N LYS A 31 5.27 -4.28 -22.60
CA LYS A 31 5.52 -4.92 -21.30
C LYS A 31 6.68 -5.91 -21.38
N LEU A 32 7.48 -5.92 -20.33
CA LEU A 32 8.46 -6.99 -20.13
C LEU A 32 7.71 -8.29 -19.80
N GLU A 33 7.79 -9.28 -20.68
CA GLU A 33 7.15 -10.59 -20.53
C GLU A 33 8.15 -11.62 -20.01
N ASP A 34 9.42 -11.48 -20.40
CA ASP A 34 10.50 -12.37 -20.01
C ASP A 34 11.57 -11.67 -19.15
N PRO A 35 12.29 -12.42 -18.32
CA PRO A 35 13.41 -11.91 -17.57
C PRO A 35 14.57 -11.50 -18.49
N PHE A 36 15.31 -10.47 -18.06
CA PHE A 36 16.55 -10.07 -18.70
C PHE A 36 17.72 -10.21 -17.73
N VAL A 37 18.78 -10.86 -18.20
CA VAL A 37 20.04 -11.02 -17.46
C VAL A 37 21.10 -10.12 -18.07
N LYS A 38 21.85 -9.41 -17.22
CA LYS A 38 22.96 -8.59 -17.63
C LYS A 38 24.26 -9.37 -17.65
N GLU A 39 24.86 -9.52 -18.83
CA GLU A 39 26.12 -10.22 -19.09
C GLU A 39 27.02 -9.29 -19.90
N ASP A 40 28.27 -9.11 -19.47
CA ASP A 40 29.27 -8.22 -20.10
C ASP A 40 28.75 -6.80 -20.40
N GLY A 41 27.94 -6.26 -19.50
CA GLY A 41 27.37 -4.92 -19.60
C GLY A 41 26.13 -4.79 -20.50
N ARG A 42 25.72 -5.86 -21.20
CA ARG A 42 24.54 -5.90 -22.07
C ARG A 42 23.43 -6.77 -21.49
N PHE A 43 22.18 -6.35 -21.70
CA PHE A 43 21.03 -7.18 -21.36
C PHE A 43 20.76 -8.20 -22.46
N ARG A 44 20.48 -9.44 -22.07
CA ARG A 44 19.93 -10.48 -22.92
C ARG A 44 18.72 -11.10 -22.26
N GLU A 45 17.83 -11.59 -23.06
CA GLU A 45 16.68 -12.38 -22.63
C GLU A 45 17.13 -13.70 -22.01
N ALA A 46 16.43 -14.14 -20.96
CA ALA A 46 16.69 -15.37 -20.24
C ALA A 46 15.36 -16.01 -19.82
N ASP A 47 15.36 -17.31 -19.59
CA ASP A 47 14.21 -17.95 -18.99
C ASP A 47 14.15 -17.72 -17.46
N TYR A 48 12.97 -17.96 -16.86
CA TYR A 48 12.77 -17.79 -15.43
C TYR A 48 13.67 -18.68 -14.59
N HIS A 49 13.96 -19.91 -15.05
CA HIS A 49 14.82 -20.83 -14.32
C HIS A 49 16.25 -20.29 -14.24
N GLU A 50 16.79 -19.84 -15.37
CA GLU A 50 18.13 -19.22 -15.43
C GLU A 50 18.21 -17.99 -14.52
N ALA A 51 17.23 -17.09 -14.61
CA ALA A 51 17.18 -15.89 -13.81
C ALA A 51 17.13 -16.20 -12.30
N LEU A 52 16.31 -17.16 -11.88
CA LEU A 52 16.20 -17.57 -10.48
C LEU A 52 17.48 -18.24 -9.98
N VAL A 53 18.12 -19.09 -10.78
CA VAL A 53 19.41 -19.70 -10.43
C VAL A 53 20.48 -18.63 -10.25
N LEU A 54 20.52 -17.62 -11.11
CA LEU A 54 21.46 -16.51 -10.99
C LEU A 54 21.23 -15.72 -9.71
N VAL A 55 19.97 -15.37 -9.38
CA VAL A 55 19.60 -14.67 -8.14
C VAL A 55 20.03 -15.49 -6.93
N ALA A 56 19.71 -16.79 -6.90
CA ALA A 56 20.07 -17.68 -5.79
C ALA A 56 21.60 -17.74 -5.56
N LYS A 57 22.37 -17.92 -6.65
CA LYS A 57 23.85 -17.91 -6.58
C LYS A 57 24.41 -16.58 -6.07
N ARG A 58 23.83 -15.45 -6.51
CA ARG A 58 24.25 -14.12 -6.05
C ARG A 58 23.96 -13.94 -4.57
N CYS A 59 22.78 -14.33 -4.11
CA CYS A 59 22.41 -14.26 -2.68
C CYS A 59 23.34 -15.14 -1.83
N GLN A 60 23.65 -16.37 -2.25
CA GLN A 60 24.60 -17.24 -1.56
C GLN A 60 25.99 -16.63 -1.48
N THR A 61 26.50 -16.06 -2.58
CA THR A 61 27.82 -15.40 -2.62
C THR A 61 27.86 -14.19 -1.71
N ILE A 62 26.85 -13.34 -1.72
CA ILE A 62 26.75 -12.16 -0.88
C ILE A 62 26.65 -12.58 0.60
N GLY A 63 25.79 -13.54 0.91
CA GLY A 63 25.63 -14.05 2.27
C GLY A 63 26.90 -14.69 2.84
N ALA A 64 27.65 -15.44 1.99
CA ALA A 64 28.94 -16.02 2.39
C ALA A 64 30.03 -14.95 2.62
N LYS A 65 30.04 -13.89 1.80
CA LYS A 65 31.09 -12.86 1.87
C LYS A 65 30.82 -11.80 2.94
N TYR A 66 29.56 -11.37 3.11
CA TYR A 66 29.21 -10.21 3.93
C TYR A 66 28.28 -10.55 5.10
N GLY A 67 27.86 -11.82 5.21
CA GLY A 67 26.87 -12.25 6.19
C GLY A 67 25.43 -12.14 5.65
N LYS A 68 24.52 -12.88 6.29
CA LYS A 68 23.11 -12.92 5.89
C LYS A 68 22.39 -11.57 6.05
N ASP A 69 22.86 -10.75 6.97
CA ASP A 69 22.35 -9.40 7.21
C ASP A 69 22.59 -8.41 6.05
N ALA A 70 23.45 -8.78 5.09
CA ALA A 70 23.69 -8.00 3.88
C ALA A 70 22.57 -8.15 2.83
N ILE A 71 21.60 -9.03 3.08
CA ILE A 71 20.48 -9.29 2.17
C ILE A 71 19.18 -8.79 2.83
N ALA A 72 18.41 -8.04 2.07
CA ALA A 72 17.08 -7.62 2.48
C ALA A 72 16.05 -7.94 1.39
N VAL A 73 14.85 -8.34 1.79
CA VAL A 73 13.69 -8.54 0.91
C VAL A 73 12.69 -7.43 1.17
N SER A 74 12.46 -6.59 0.19
CA SER A 74 11.48 -5.51 0.25
C SER A 74 10.15 -5.99 -0.30
N ILE A 75 9.10 -5.90 0.51
CA ILE A 75 7.77 -6.38 0.19
C ILE A 75 6.82 -5.19 0.08
N SER A 76 6.05 -5.14 -1.02
CA SER A 76 4.99 -4.17 -1.22
C SER A 76 3.68 -4.62 -0.54
N ASP A 77 2.84 -3.68 -0.15
CA ASP A 77 1.45 -3.92 0.31
C ASP A 77 0.47 -4.22 -0.84
N ARG A 78 0.97 -4.28 -2.08
CA ARG A 78 0.17 -4.58 -3.29
C ARG A 78 0.19 -6.04 -3.70
N TYR A 79 0.94 -6.86 -2.98
CA TYR A 79 0.95 -8.31 -3.18
C TYR A 79 -0.28 -8.96 -2.55
N THR A 80 -0.63 -10.13 -3.04
CA THR A 80 -1.60 -11.00 -2.35
C THR A 80 -1.02 -11.50 -1.02
N ASN A 81 -1.86 -11.97 -0.12
CA ASN A 81 -1.40 -12.54 1.15
C ASN A 81 -0.48 -13.74 0.93
N GLU A 82 -0.77 -14.55 -0.11
CA GLU A 82 0.02 -15.72 -0.49
C GLU A 82 1.40 -15.33 -0.99
N GLU A 83 1.49 -14.31 -1.84
CA GLU A 83 2.76 -13.79 -2.34
C GLU A 83 3.60 -13.19 -1.21
N ALA A 84 3.00 -12.38 -0.33
CA ALA A 84 3.68 -11.80 0.82
C ALA A 84 4.18 -12.89 1.77
N TYR A 85 3.38 -13.94 2.01
CA TYR A 85 3.78 -15.08 2.83
C TYR A 85 4.95 -15.86 2.20
N ALA A 86 4.90 -16.11 0.89
CA ALA A 86 5.98 -16.80 0.16
C ALA A 86 7.29 -16.00 0.23
N LEU A 87 7.23 -14.69 0.03
CA LEU A 87 8.40 -13.80 0.14
C LEU A 87 8.97 -13.78 1.57
N LYS A 88 8.10 -13.77 2.58
CA LYS A 88 8.53 -13.88 3.97
C LYS A 88 9.24 -15.20 4.24
N LYS A 89 8.69 -16.33 3.78
CA LYS A 89 9.32 -17.65 3.90
C LYS A 89 10.66 -17.72 3.18
N MET A 90 10.75 -17.17 1.99
CA MET A 90 12.01 -17.07 1.26
C MET A 90 13.05 -16.29 2.07
N ALA A 91 12.68 -15.13 2.61
CA ALA A 91 13.58 -14.33 3.43
C ALA A 91 14.05 -15.08 4.69
N GLU A 92 13.16 -15.81 5.38
CA GLU A 92 13.50 -16.64 6.54
C GLU A 92 14.55 -17.71 6.18
N VAL A 93 14.36 -18.44 5.07
CA VAL A 93 15.32 -19.45 4.59
C VAL A 93 16.67 -18.83 4.25
N MET A 94 16.68 -17.65 3.64
CA MET A 94 17.91 -16.92 3.31
C MET A 94 18.56 -16.26 4.53
N GLY A 95 17.86 -16.13 5.65
CA GLY A 95 18.26 -15.33 6.79
C GLY A 95 18.30 -13.83 6.49
N ALA A 96 17.54 -13.38 5.49
CA ALA A 96 17.48 -12.00 5.06
C ALA A 96 16.51 -11.17 5.92
N LYS A 97 16.74 -9.86 5.99
CA LYS A 97 15.79 -8.92 6.63
C LYS A 97 14.60 -8.68 5.72
N VAL A 98 13.40 -8.68 6.31
CA VAL A 98 12.18 -8.27 5.60
C VAL A 98 11.92 -6.80 5.85
N LEU A 99 11.73 -6.04 4.77
CA LEU A 99 11.37 -4.63 4.79
C LEU A 99 10.00 -4.47 4.12
N CYS A 100 9.03 -3.92 4.83
CA CYS A 100 7.76 -3.53 4.24
C CYS A 100 7.85 -2.07 3.78
N MET A 101 7.69 -1.83 2.47
CA MET A 101 7.88 -0.50 1.85
C MET A 101 6.93 0.56 2.41
N ASN A 102 5.74 0.17 2.85
CA ASN A 102 4.72 1.07 3.36
C ASN A 102 4.50 0.94 4.88
N ASN A 103 5.42 0.28 5.58
CA ASN A 103 5.34 0.17 7.02
C ASN A 103 5.58 1.54 7.67
N ARG A 104 4.54 2.35 7.71
CA ARG A 104 4.49 3.50 8.60
C ARG A 104 4.34 2.95 10.01
N ALA A 105 5.19 3.40 10.92
CA ALA A 105 5.05 3.06 12.33
C ALA A 105 3.59 3.29 12.76
N ASN A 106 2.85 2.20 12.94
CA ASN A 106 1.41 2.26 13.12
C ASN A 106 1.10 2.45 14.61
N GLY A 107 0.81 3.69 14.99
CA GLY A 107 0.37 4.01 16.35
C GLY A 107 -1.00 3.39 16.68
N LEU A 108 -1.85 3.12 15.67
CA LEU A 108 -3.18 2.54 15.88
C LEU A 108 -3.11 1.14 16.47
N GLU A 109 -2.28 0.25 15.96
CA GLU A 109 -2.11 -1.09 16.52
C GLU A 109 -1.70 -1.07 17.99
N LYS A 110 -0.83 -0.14 18.38
CA LYS A 110 -0.40 0.01 19.78
C LYS A 110 -1.50 0.50 20.71
N VAL A 111 -2.44 1.28 20.19
CA VAL A 111 -3.54 1.86 20.97
C VAL A 111 -4.79 1.00 20.94
N LEU A 112 -5.16 0.50 19.76
CA LEU A 112 -6.40 -0.27 19.54
C LEU A 112 -6.20 -1.78 19.61
N GLY A 113 -4.95 -2.27 19.57
CA GLY A 113 -4.63 -3.69 19.51
C GLY A 113 -4.79 -4.33 18.11
N PHE A 114 -5.15 -3.55 17.11
CA PHE A 114 -5.30 -3.98 15.72
C PHE A 114 -5.08 -2.81 14.74
N ASP A 115 -4.64 -3.13 13.54
CA ASP A 115 -4.41 -2.17 12.45
C ASP A 115 -5.58 -2.20 11.46
N ALA A 116 -6.73 -1.71 11.89
CA ALA A 116 -7.91 -1.58 11.04
C ALA A 116 -8.82 -0.46 11.54
N SER A 117 -9.63 0.10 10.66
CA SER A 117 -10.71 0.99 11.04
C SER A 117 -11.86 0.17 11.67
N PRO A 118 -12.35 0.52 12.86
CA PRO A 118 -13.52 -0.14 13.45
C PRO A 118 -14.83 0.21 12.73
N ASN A 119 -14.81 1.24 11.89
CA ASN A 119 -15.97 1.80 11.21
C ASN A 119 -16.00 1.41 9.74
N THR A 120 -17.20 1.38 9.18
CA THR A 120 -17.39 1.24 7.73
C THR A 120 -17.23 2.58 7.02
N ILE A 121 -16.90 2.54 5.71
CA ILE A 121 -16.78 3.77 4.91
C ILE A 121 -18.12 4.51 4.83
N ASP A 122 -19.23 3.79 4.84
CA ASP A 122 -20.58 4.37 4.74
C ASP A 122 -21.00 5.14 5.99
N GLU A 123 -20.45 4.83 7.15
CA GLU A 123 -20.75 5.56 8.39
C GLU A 123 -20.31 7.03 8.31
N LEU A 124 -19.40 7.39 7.39
CA LEU A 124 -19.09 8.78 7.09
C LEU A 124 -20.33 9.61 6.69
N LEU A 125 -21.30 8.98 6.04
CA LEU A 125 -22.53 9.68 5.60
C LEU A 125 -23.48 10.06 6.73
N SER A 126 -23.34 9.42 7.88
CA SER A 126 -24.15 9.69 9.08
C SER A 126 -23.45 10.56 10.10
N THR A 127 -22.23 11.03 9.80
CA THR A 127 -21.48 11.89 10.72
C THR A 127 -21.88 13.35 10.59
N ASN A 128 -21.83 14.10 11.71
CA ASN A 128 -22.06 15.55 11.72
C ASN A 128 -20.77 16.34 11.53
N VAL A 129 -19.63 15.76 11.94
CA VAL A 129 -18.31 16.42 11.88
C VAL A 129 -17.27 15.41 11.40
N ILE A 130 -16.44 15.81 10.45
CA ILE A 130 -15.32 15.05 9.92
C ILE A 130 -14.03 15.86 10.15
N LEU A 131 -13.09 15.27 10.87
CA LEU A 131 -11.75 15.82 11.03
C LEU A 131 -10.79 15.09 10.08
N LYS A 132 -10.26 15.80 9.08
CA LYS A 132 -9.22 15.30 8.17
C LYS A 132 -7.84 15.67 8.72
N VAL A 133 -6.99 14.70 8.98
CA VAL A 133 -5.62 14.90 9.45
C VAL A 133 -4.65 14.23 8.50
N GLY A 134 -3.85 15.02 7.78
CA GLY A 134 -2.87 14.52 6.81
C GLY A 134 -3.48 13.67 5.67
N PHE A 135 -4.77 13.78 5.45
CA PHE A 135 -5.50 13.01 4.45
C PHE A 135 -5.38 13.68 3.08
N LYS A 136 -4.95 12.91 2.09
CA LYS A 136 -4.87 13.35 0.69
C LYS A 136 -5.94 12.66 -0.15
N ASP A 137 -6.84 13.42 -0.72
CA ASP A 137 -7.99 12.93 -1.49
C ASP A 137 -7.56 12.04 -2.67
N GLU A 138 -6.44 12.32 -3.31
CA GLU A 138 -5.90 11.53 -4.42
C GLU A 138 -5.47 10.11 -4.02
N ASN A 139 -5.12 9.88 -2.76
CA ASN A 139 -4.68 8.57 -2.27
C ASN A 139 -5.85 7.66 -1.88
N SER A 140 -6.99 8.24 -1.52
CA SER A 140 -8.17 7.51 -1.02
C SER A 140 -9.48 8.08 -1.59
N ARG A 141 -9.60 8.08 -2.90
CA ARG A 141 -10.67 8.78 -3.64
C ARG A 141 -12.09 8.33 -3.28
N VAL A 142 -12.30 7.06 -2.90
CA VAL A 142 -13.62 6.58 -2.47
C VAL A 142 -14.01 7.21 -1.14
N ILE A 143 -13.09 7.28 -0.19
CA ILE A 143 -13.30 7.95 1.12
C ILE A 143 -13.52 9.45 0.90
N ALA A 144 -12.71 10.10 0.04
CA ALA A 144 -12.87 11.50 -0.30
C ALA A 144 -14.26 11.81 -0.88
N LEU A 145 -14.77 10.93 -1.76
CA LEU A 145 -16.12 11.08 -2.32
C LEU A 145 -17.19 10.96 -1.22
N LYS A 146 -17.05 10.02 -0.29
CA LYS A 146 -17.98 9.87 0.84
C LYS A 146 -17.96 11.07 1.77
N MET A 147 -16.77 11.62 2.07
CA MET A 147 -16.65 12.86 2.85
C MET A 147 -17.32 14.04 2.15
N LYS A 148 -17.18 14.14 0.82
CA LYS A 148 -17.86 15.16 0.03
C LYS A 148 -19.38 15.01 0.10
N GLN A 149 -19.91 13.80 -0.06
CA GLN A 149 -21.34 13.52 0.08
C GLN A 149 -21.85 13.85 1.49
N ALA A 150 -21.09 13.53 2.53
CA ALA A 150 -21.46 13.91 3.92
C ALA A 150 -21.50 15.44 4.10
N ALA A 151 -20.52 16.15 3.53
CA ALA A 151 -20.49 17.63 3.58
C ALA A 151 -21.68 18.25 2.83
N GLU A 152 -22.06 17.71 1.67
CA GLU A 152 -23.24 18.12 0.92
C GLU A 152 -24.54 17.86 1.70
N ALA A 153 -24.56 16.82 2.54
CA ALA A 153 -25.65 16.52 3.47
C ALA A 153 -25.66 17.34 4.77
N GLY A 154 -24.67 18.23 4.96
CA GLY A 154 -24.60 19.14 6.09
C GLY A 154 -23.50 18.84 7.14
N ALA A 155 -22.70 17.80 6.94
CA ALA A 155 -21.57 17.54 7.84
C ALA A 155 -20.49 18.62 7.72
N LYS A 156 -19.94 19.03 8.86
CA LYS A 156 -18.82 19.98 8.91
C LYS A 156 -17.51 19.26 8.71
N VAL A 157 -16.77 19.61 7.65
CA VAL A 157 -15.43 19.06 7.40
C VAL A 157 -14.38 20.07 7.90
N ILE A 158 -13.50 19.61 8.77
CA ILE A 158 -12.36 20.37 9.29
C ILE A 158 -11.10 19.70 8.72
N ASP A 159 -10.37 20.42 7.88
CA ASP A 159 -9.15 19.92 7.25
C ASP A 159 -7.92 20.48 7.96
N VAL A 160 -7.17 19.59 8.60
CA VAL A 160 -5.88 19.87 9.26
C VAL A 160 -4.77 19.35 8.33
N CYS A 161 -4.81 19.80 7.08
CA CYS A 161 -3.80 19.40 6.10
C CYS A 161 -2.67 20.42 6.08
N SER A 162 -1.46 19.98 6.38
CA SER A 162 -0.20 20.73 6.16
C SER A 162 0.05 21.99 6.98
N CYS A 163 -0.44 22.09 8.20
CA CYS A 163 0.08 23.10 9.13
C CYS A 163 1.41 22.59 9.71
N GLU A 164 2.44 23.42 9.78
CA GLU A 164 3.72 23.09 10.41
C GLU A 164 3.59 22.66 11.89
N ASN A 165 2.41 22.79 12.47
CA ASN A 165 2.10 22.46 13.86
C ASN A 165 0.86 21.55 14.03
N ASP A 166 0.68 20.57 13.16
CA ASP A 166 -0.44 19.61 13.23
C ASP A 166 -0.55 18.90 14.59
N LEU A 167 0.60 18.52 15.17
CA LEU A 167 0.64 17.87 16.48
C LEU A 167 0.21 18.81 17.60
N GLY A 168 0.54 20.10 17.52
CA GLY A 168 0.10 21.13 18.47
C GLY A 168 -1.43 21.28 18.45
N LEU A 169 -2.00 21.41 17.26
CA LEU A 169 -3.44 21.52 17.08
C LEU A 169 -4.20 20.28 17.57
N LEU A 170 -3.69 19.08 17.28
CA LEU A 170 -4.28 17.82 17.75
C LEU A 170 -4.24 17.73 19.29
N LYS A 171 -3.17 18.19 19.94
CA LYS A 171 -3.07 18.24 21.40
C LYS A 171 -4.09 19.20 22.00
N GLU A 172 -4.30 20.36 21.38
CA GLU A 172 -5.32 21.32 21.86
C GLU A 172 -6.75 20.77 21.67
N ILE A 173 -7.04 20.12 20.55
CA ILE A 173 -8.33 19.43 20.34
C ILE A 173 -8.52 18.35 21.42
N ALA A 174 -7.51 17.51 21.69
CA ALA A 174 -7.59 16.46 22.69
C ALA A 174 -7.78 16.98 24.13
N LYS A 175 -7.35 18.20 24.43
CA LYS A 175 -7.61 18.86 25.74
C LYS A 175 -9.02 19.42 25.84
N ALA A 176 -9.65 19.73 24.70
CA ALA A 176 -10.98 20.36 24.66
C ALA A 176 -12.14 19.33 24.69
N ILE A 177 -11.85 18.05 24.54
CA ILE A 177 -12.76 16.90 24.62
C ILE A 177 -12.71 16.30 26.02
#